data_b5f2723b2e803b14ac88c20250f7fe1b
#
_entry.id   b5f2723b2e803b14ac88c20250f7fe1b
#
_cell.length_a   1.000
_cell.length_b   1.000
_cell.length_c   1.000
_cell.angle_alpha   90.00
_cell.angle_beta   90.00
_cell.angle_gamma   90.00
#
_symmetry.space_group_name_H-M   'P 1'
#
loop_
_entity.id
_entity.type
_entity.pdbx_description
1 polymer ?
#
loop_
_entity_poly.entity_id
_entity_poly.type
_entity_poly.pdbx_seq_one_letter_code
_entity_poly.pdbx_strand_id
1 'polypeptide(L)'
;MKYFLILIGGATGALSRVIISELIEKSQFLFFPLGIISVNILGCFLLGIIINLIGPKYEEIYEPLLLIGFLGAFTTFSAFSKETFQLIEQGNWLAVLSYIIFTVIGCLIATWIGMQLIKN
;
A
#
# COMPACT_ATOMS: atom_id res chain seq x y z
N MET A 1 -11.06 19.20 -13.03
CA MET A 1 -10.78 19.11 -11.57
C MET A 1 -10.35 17.69 -11.15
N LYS A 2 -11.05 16.65 -11.55
CA LYS A 2 -10.73 15.24 -11.22
C LYS A 2 -9.26 14.86 -11.47
N TYR A 3 -8.75 15.09 -12.67
CA TYR A 3 -7.35 14.75 -13.01
C TYR A 3 -6.30 15.51 -12.19
N PHE A 4 -6.61 16.76 -11.83
CA PHE A 4 -5.74 17.55 -10.96
C PHE A 4 -5.69 16.99 -9.53
N LEU A 5 -6.82 16.53 -9.00
CA LEU A 5 -6.88 15.84 -7.71
C LEU A 5 -6.09 14.53 -7.72
N ILE A 6 -6.20 13.73 -8.79
CA ILE A 6 -5.42 12.51 -8.97
C ILE A 6 -3.92 12.81 -9.02
N LEU A 7 -3.52 13.88 -9.72
CA LEU A 7 -2.11 14.27 -9.82
C LEU A 7 -1.53 14.65 -8.47
N ILE A 8 -2.21 15.46 -7.68
CA ILE A 8 -1.76 15.84 -6.34
C ILE A 8 -1.72 14.62 -5.40
N GLY A 9 -2.80 13.85 -5.39
CA GLY A 9 -2.87 12.62 -4.61
C GLY A 9 -1.77 11.63 -5.01
N GLY A 10 -1.58 11.43 -6.30
CA GLY A 10 -0.55 10.55 -6.84
C GLY A 10 0.88 10.99 -6.49
N ALA A 11 1.18 12.27 -6.64
CA ALA A 11 2.50 12.80 -6.29
C ALA A 11 2.80 12.64 -4.79
N THR A 12 1.85 12.99 -3.92
CA THR A 12 2.00 12.85 -2.47
C THR A 12 2.04 11.38 -2.03
N GLY A 13 1.21 10.51 -2.63
CA GLY A 13 1.21 9.08 -2.35
C GLY A 13 2.51 8.39 -2.74
N ALA A 14 3.03 8.67 -3.94
CA ALA A 14 4.30 8.10 -4.39
C ALA A 14 5.48 8.57 -3.53
N LEU A 15 5.52 9.85 -3.16
CA LEU A 15 6.57 10.38 -2.29
C LEU A 15 6.50 9.78 -0.89
N SER A 16 5.30 9.69 -0.31
CA SER A 16 5.09 9.07 1.01
C SER A 16 5.52 7.61 1.03
N ARG A 17 5.21 6.86 -0.03
CA ARG A 17 5.66 5.47 -0.19
C ARG A 17 7.18 5.35 -0.12
N VAL A 18 7.90 6.15 -0.90
CA VAL A 18 9.36 6.10 -0.94
C VAL A 18 9.95 6.44 0.43
N ILE A 19 9.51 7.53 1.05
CA ILE A 19 10.00 7.96 2.36
C ILE A 19 9.75 6.88 3.42
N ILE A 20 8.54 6.35 3.51
CA ILE A 20 8.19 5.37 4.55
C ILE A 20 8.92 4.04 4.30
N SER A 21 8.97 3.54 3.07
CA SER A 21 9.68 2.30 2.78
C SER A 21 11.18 2.41 3.08
N GLU A 22 11.83 3.50 2.71
CA GLU A 22 13.24 3.74 3.03
C GLU A 22 13.50 3.86 4.54
N LEU A 23 12.63 4.53 5.29
CA LEU A 23 12.76 4.64 6.74
C LEU A 23 12.66 3.27 7.43
N ILE A 24 11.74 2.42 6.95
CA ILE A 24 11.59 1.06 7.46
C ILE A 24 12.81 0.22 7.12
N GLU A 25 13.28 0.25 5.89
CA GLU A 25 14.45 -0.50 5.43
C GLU A 25 15.74 -0.11 6.14
N LYS A 26 15.94 1.18 6.42
CA LYS A 26 17.10 1.66 7.20
C LYS A 26 17.11 1.17 8.64
N SER A 27 15.95 0.88 9.20
CA SER A 27 15.82 0.42 10.60
C SER A 27 16.01 -1.08 10.79
N GLN A 28 16.24 -1.84 9.70
CA GLN A 28 16.24 -3.30 9.73
C GLN A 28 17.62 -3.93 9.64
N PHE A 29 17.79 -5.01 10.40
CA PHE A 29 18.92 -5.95 10.30
C PHE A 29 18.60 -7.20 9.47
N LEU A 30 17.39 -7.33 8.93
CA LEU A 30 16.93 -8.51 8.20
C LEU A 30 17.05 -8.31 6.69
N PHE A 31 17.51 -9.31 5.98
CA PHE A 31 17.56 -9.36 4.51
C PHE A 31 16.19 -9.50 3.84
N PHE A 32 15.12 -9.24 4.56
CA PHE A 32 13.76 -9.38 4.07
C PHE A 32 13.17 -8.00 3.77
N PRO A 33 12.59 -7.75 2.58
CA PRO A 33 12.13 -6.42 2.16
C PRO A 33 10.81 -6.03 2.87
N LEU A 34 10.92 -5.55 4.12
CA LEU A 34 9.75 -5.15 4.91
C LEU A 34 9.19 -3.78 4.55
N GLY A 35 9.96 -2.93 3.86
CA GLY A 35 9.51 -1.58 3.48
C GLY A 35 8.26 -1.60 2.63
N ILE A 36 8.28 -2.33 1.53
CA ILE A 36 7.14 -2.43 0.59
C ILE A 36 5.97 -3.22 1.18
N ILE A 37 6.22 -4.30 1.92
CA ILE A 37 5.15 -5.01 2.64
C ILE A 37 4.40 -4.06 3.56
N SER A 38 5.12 -3.31 4.39
CA SER A 38 4.53 -2.40 5.38
C SER A 38 3.72 -1.29 4.71
N VAL A 39 4.24 -0.70 3.64
CA VAL A 39 3.55 0.34 2.86
C VAL A 39 2.27 -0.21 2.24
N ASN A 40 2.32 -1.39 1.63
CA ASN A 40 1.15 -2.01 1.02
C ASN A 40 0.09 -2.39 2.07
N ILE A 41 0.48 -2.97 3.20
CA ILE A 41 -0.45 -3.30 4.29
C ILE A 41 -1.08 -2.04 4.88
N LEU A 42 -0.28 -1.00 5.15
CA LEU A 42 -0.78 0.28 5.65
C LEU A 42 -1.75 0.94 4.65
N GLY A 43 -1.40 0.97 3.38
CA GLY A 43 -2.26 1.52 2.33
C GLY A 43 -3.57 0.76 2.19
N CYS A 44 -3.54 -0.57 2.26
CA CYS A 44 -4.74 -1.41 2.24
C CYS A 44 -5.62 -1.21 3.49
N PHE A 45 -5.02 -1.03 4.66
CA PHE A 45 -5.74 -0.68 5.88
C PHE A 45 -6.45 0.67 5.75
N LEU A 46 -5.74 1.70 5.27
CA LEU A 46 -6.32 3.02 5.01
C LEU A 46 -7.42 2.97 3.94
N LEU A 47 -7.25 2.15 2.90
CA LEU A 47 -8.29 1.91 1.89
C LEU A 47 -9.58 1.41 2.56
N GLY A 48 -9.48 0.41 3.43
CA GLY A 48 -10.63 -0.14 4.15
C GLY A 48 -11.37 0.91 4.99
N ILE A 49 -10.64 1.80 5.66
CA ILE A 49 -11.21 2.91 6.42
C ILE A 49 -11.91 3.91 5.49
N ILE A 50 -11.23 4.36 4.45
CA ILE A 50 -11.68 5.43 3.57
C ILE A 50 -12.94 5.04 2.80
N ILE A 51 -13.05 3.79 2.33
CA ILE A 51 -14.24 3.29 1.61
C ILE A 51 -15.53 3.50 2.42
N ASN A 52 -15.47 3.31 3.73
CA ASN A 52 -16.64 3.49 4.59
C ASN A 52 -16.84 4.90 5.12
N LEU A 53 -15.79 5.74 5.08
CA LEU A 53 -15.85 7.14 5.51
C LEU A 53 -16.38 8.10 4.43
N ILE A 54 -16.08 7.82 3.17
CA ILE A 54 -16.48 8.69 2.06
C ILE A 54 -17.97 8.44 1.77
N GLY A 55 -18.80 9.39 2.22
CA GLY A 55 -20.20 9.42 1.84
C GLY A 55 -20.41 10.01 0.44
N PRO A 56 -21.58 9.79 -0.19
CA PRO A 56 -21.90 10.23 -1.55
C PRO A 56 -21.68 11.74 -1.79
N LYS A 57 -21.82 12.54 -0.75
CA LYS A 57 -21.69 14.01 -0.84
C LYS A 57 -20.27 14.47 -1.19
N TYR A 58 -19.24 13.69 -0.87
CA TYR A 58 -17.84 14.07 -1.01
C TYR A 58 -17.08 13.17 -1.96
N GLU A 59 -17.75 12.21 -2.58
CA GLU A 59 -17.16 11.22 -3.46
C GLU A 59 -16.39 11.83 -4.63
N GLU A 60 -16.95 12.88 -5.26
CA GLU A 60 -16.32 13.57 -6.40
C GLU A 60 -14.94 14.19 -6.11
N ILE A 61 -14.64 14.50 -4.84
CA ILE A 61 -13.36 15.09 -4.43
C ILE A 61 -12.44 14.05 -3.82
N TYR A 62 -12.96 13.26 -2.86
CA TYR A 62 -12.11 12.35 -2.10
C TYR A 62 -11.77 11.06 -2.83
N GLU A 63 -12.64 10.55 -3.68
CA GLU A 63 -12.32 9.38 -4.48
C GLU A 63 -11.11 9.63 -5.41
N PRO A 64 -11.11 10.66 -6.28
CA PRO A 64 -9.94 10.91 -7.13
C PRO A 64 -8.69 11.33 -6.34
N LEU A 65 -8.83 12.08 -5.26
CA LEU A 65 -7.68 12.54 -4.47
C LEU A 65 -7.07 11.42 -3.63
N LEU A 66 -7.88 10.71 -2.85
CA LEU A 66 -7.41 9.75 -1.85
C LEU A 66 -7.34 8.32 -2.39
N LEU A 67 -8.41 7.81 -3.02
CA LEU A 67 -8.43 6.41 -3.46
C LEU A 67 -7.61 6.22 -4.73
N ILE A 68 -7.90 6.98 -5.78
CA ILE A 68 -7.23 6.82 -7.08
C ILE A 68 -5.83 7.42 -7.02
N GLY A 69 -5.71 8.66 -6.53
CA GLY A 69 -4.44 9.39 -6.48
C GLY A 69 -3.52 8.86 -5.39
N PHE A 70 -3.81 9.20 -4.14
CA PHE A 70 -2.90 8.92 -3.03
C PHE A 70 -2.67 7.42 -2.82
N LEU A 71 -3.72 6.64 -2.53
CA LEU A 71 -3.59 5.22 -2.25
C LEU A 71 -3.14 4.42 -3.47
N GLY A 72 -3.62 4.78 -4.67
CA GLY A 72 -3.19 4.15 -5.92
C GLY A 72 -1.69 4.31 -6.19
N ALA A 73 -1.08 5.43 -5.77
CA ALA A 73 0.37 5.66 -5.89
C ALA A 73 1.17 5.23 -4.65
N PHE A 74 0.54 5.23 -3.47
CA PHE A 74 1.16 4.81 -2.21
C PHE A 74 1.38 3.30 -2.17
N THR A 75 0.36 2.50 -2.53
CA THR A 75 0.50 1.04 -2.68
C THR A 75 1.13 0.70 -4.02
N THR A 76 1.86 -0.41 -4.10
CA THR A 76 2.56 -0.76 -5.34
C THR A 76 2.70 -2.27 -5.53
N PHE A 77 2.19 -2.76 -6.65
CA PHE A 77 2.41 -4.14 -7.09
C PHE A 77 3.73 -4.29 -7.85
N SER A 78 4.19 -3.25 -8.55
CA SER A 78 5.43 -3.29 -9.32
C SER A 78 6.67 -3.44 -8.45
N ALA A 79 6.74 -2.73 -7.31
CA ALA A 79 7.83 -2.91 -6.36
C ALA A 79 7.79 -4.30 -5.71
N PHE A 80 6.61 -4.79 -5.33
CA PHE A 80 6.41 -6.16 -4.85
C PHE A 80 6.92 -7.19 -5.86
N SER A 81 6.59 -7.05 -7.14
CA SER A 81 7.05 -7.94 -8.20
C SER A 81 8.57 -7.91 -8.33
N LYS A 82 9.18 -6.72 -8.36
CA LYS A 82 10.63 -6.54 -8.44
C LYS A 82 11.33 -7.25 -7.28
N GLU A 83 10.90 -7.02 -6.05
CA GLU A 83 11.50 -7.61 -4.85
C GLU A 83 11.31 -9.13 -4.79
N THR A 84 10.16 -9.64 -5.25
CA THR A 84 9.92 -11.07 -5.38
C THR A 84 10.95 -11.72 -6.32
N PHE A 85 11.20 -11.12 -7.49
CA PHE A 85 12.20 -11.64 -8.42
C PHE A 85 13.62 -11.54 -7.88
N GLN A 86 13.96 -10.50 -7.12
CA GLN A 86 15.26 -10.41 -6.44
C GLN A 86 15.46 -11.55 -5.42
N LEU A 87 14.41 -11.92 -4.68
CA LEU A 87 14.45 -13.07 -3.78
C LEU A 87 14.58 -14.41 -4.51
N ILE A 88 13.94 -14.54 -5.69
CA ILE A 88 14.08 -15.73 -6.56
C ILE A 88 15.52 -15.85 -7.05
N GLU A 89 16.13 -14.77 -7.51
CA GLU A 89 17.54 -14.75 -7.98
C GLU A 89 18.53 -15.13 -6.88
N GLN A 90 18.22 -14.81 -5.63
CA GLN A 90 19.00 -15.23 -4.45
C GLN A 90 18.81 -16.73 -4.11
N GLY A 91 17.88 -17.43 -4.75
CA GLY A 91 17.59 -18.83 -4.50
C GLY A 91 16.89 -19.13 -3.17
N ASN A 92 16.41 -18.10 -2.47
CA ASN A 92 15.75 -18.24 -1.17
C ASN A 92 14.24 -18.44 -1.33
N TRP A 93 13.84 -19.64 -1.72
CA TRP A 93 12.44 -19.98 -1.99
C TRP A 93 11.50 -19.82 -0.78
N LEU A 94 12.01 -20.05 0.43
CA LEU A 94 11.23 -19.84 1.65
C LEU A 94 10.89 -18.34 1.82
N ALA A 95 11.87 -17.46 1.57
CA ALA A 95 11.64 -16.02 1.61
C ALA A 95 10.67 -15.58 0.51
N VAL A 96 10.78 -16.15 -0.71
CA VAL A 96 9.85 -15.86 -1.82
C VAL A 96 8.40 -16.19 -1.42
N LEU A 97 8.16 -17.42 -0.96
CA LEU A 97 6.82 -17.86 -0.57
C LEU A 97 6.28 -17.02 0.60
N SER A 98 7.10 -16.79 1.62
CA SER A 98 6.72 -15.98 2.77
C SER A 98 6.38 -14.55 2.33
N TYR A 99 7.17 -13.93 1.47
CA TYR A 99 6.97 -12.58 0.96
C TYR A 99 5.63 -12.44 0.22
N ILE A 100 5.33 -13.38 -0.68
CA ILE A 100 4.08 -13.40 -1.44
C ILE A 100 2.88 -13.59 -0.50
N ILE A 101 2.94 -14.58 0.38
CA ILE A 101 1.84 -14.91 1.30
C ILE A 101 1.56 -13.75 2.26
N PHE A 102 2.59 -13.22 2.93
CA PHE A 102 2.42 -12.11 3.87
C PHE A 102 1.94 -10.84 3.18
N THR A 103 2.39 -10.54 1.97
CA THR A 103 1.93 -9.37 1.23
C THR A 103 0.47 -9.52 0.84
N VAL A 104 0.09 -10.59 0.17
CA VAL A 104 -1.28 -10.77 -0.35
C VAL A 104 -2.28 -10.93 0.79
N ILE A 105 -2.05 -11.87 1.69
CA ILE A 105 -2.97 -12.13 2.81
C ILE A 105 -2.99 -10.95 3.78
N GLY A 106 -1.83 -10.37 4.10
CA GLY A 106 -1.72 -9.21 4.97
C GLY A 106 -2.50 -8.01 4.44
N CYS A 107 -2.41 -7.71 3.15
CA CYS A 107 -3.17 -6.63 2.51
C CYS A 107 -4.68 -6.87 2.57
N LEU A 108 -5.13 -8.08 2.26
CA LEU A 108 -6.57 -8.43 2.29
C LEU A 108 -7.14 -8.33 3.72
N ILE A 109 -6.42 -8.87 4.70
CA ILE A 109 -6.80 -8.78 6.12
C ILE A 109 -6.81 -7.31 6.58
N ALA A 110 -5.80 -6.52 6.22
CA ALA A 110 -5.71 -5.11 6.58
C ALA A 110 -6.89 -4.31 6.02
N THR A 111 -7.26 -4.53 4.76
CA THR A 111 -8.45 -3.90 4.16
C THR A 111 -9.71 -4.30 4.93
N TRP A 112 -9.89 -5.59 5.20
CA TRP A 112 -11.05 -6.08 5.95
C TRP A 112 -11.15 -5.46 7.34
N ILE A 113 -10.05 -5.41 8.09
CA ILE A 113 -9.99 -4.78 9.41
C ILE A 113 -10.36 -3.30 9.30
N GLY A 114 -9.77 -2.56 8.35
CA GLY A 114 -10.08 -1.15 8.11
C GLY A 114 -11.57 -0.92 7.85
N MET A 115 -12.20 -1.78 7.05
CA MET A 115 -13.63 -1.72 6.80
C MET A 115 -14.48 -1.99 8.05
N GLN A 116 -14.05 -2.91 8.93
CA GLN A 116 -14.81 -3.22 10.16
C GLN A 116 -14.75 -2.08 11.20
N LEU A 117 -13.65 -1.33 11.27
CA LEU A 117 -13.49 -0.24 12.24
C LEU A 117 -14.50 0.91 12.05
N ILE A 118 -14.95 1.12 10.82
CA ILE A 118 -15.87 2.23 10.45
C ILE A 118 -17.28 1.70 10.12
N LYS A 119 -17.51 0.43 10.34
CA LYS A 119 -18.83 -0.14 10.11
C LYS A 119 -19.76 0.26 11.27
N ASN A 120 -20.66 1.19 10.98
CA ASN A 120 -21.76 1.58 11.88
C ASN A 120 -22.90 0.55 11.82
#